data_1afbaf7bc8100382326aaf01a7f0d93c
#
_entry.id   1afbaf7bc8100382326aaf01a7f0d93c
#
_cell.length_a   1.000
_cell.length_b   1.000
_cell.length_c   1.000
_cell.angle_alpha   90.00
_cell.angle_beta   90.00
_cell.angle_gamma   90.00
#
_symmetry.space_group_name_H-M   'P 1'
#
loop_
_entity.id
_entity.type
_entity.pdbx_description
1 polymer ?
#
loop_
_entity_poly.entity_id
_entity_poly.type
_entity_poly.pdbx_seq_one_letter_code
_entity_poly.pdbx_strand_id
1 'polypeptide(L)'
;VDERDQHLLSSVNSLQADEWMESYGQIYRSLIEGGIPAVMIAHILQPAWERRLDPGISDDRLRPASSSKLLIDGLLRDTLHFNGLTITDATPMIGYNAALPREELLPTTINAGIDMILFNKNIDEDYSFIRQAIEDGTLPMERVNEAVTRILATKLAQNVMDTRENLLKKAPEKINLKREAHEECADRIAKKAVTLVKDRDGLLPVTPEKYPRIRLYVLGDSDDGGFKEGGH
;
A
#
# COMPACT_ATOMS: atom_id res chain seq x y z
N VAL A 1 6.85 -2.66 14.57
CA VAL A 1 6.61 -3.72 13.59
C VAL A 1 7.78 -4.69 13.66
N ASP A 2 7.53 -5.97 13.52
CA ASP A 2 8.59 -6.98 13.48
C ASP A 2 9.48 -6.83 12.20
N GLU A 3 10.53 -7.64 12.09
CA GLU A 3 11.48 -7.57 10.98
C GLU A 3 10.97 -8.24 9.69
N ARG A 4 9.74 -8.78 9.70
CA ARG A 4 9.16 -9.49 8.56
C ARG A 4 8.67 -8.50 7.50
N ASP A 5 8.87 -8.86 6.25
CA ASP A 5 8.37 -8.12 5.10
C ASP A 5 6.92 -8.54 4.80
N GLN A 6 5.98 -7.61 4.90
CA GLN A 6 4.56 -7.87 4.62
C GLN A 6 4.27 -8.26 3.16
N HIS A 7 5.20 -8.02 2.23
CA HIS A 7 5.07 -8.54 0.87
C HIS A 7 5.14 -10.07 0.81
N LEU A 8 5.92 -10.66 1.71
CA LEU A 8 6.27 -12.07 1.70
C LEU A 8 5.66 -12.86 2.86
N LEU A 9 5.34 -12.20 3.98
CA LEU A 9 4.86 -12.82 5.21
C LEU A 9 3.87 -11.91 5.94
N SER A 10 3.05 -12.51 6.83
CA SER A 10 2.27 -11.72 7.79
C SER A 10 3.20 -11.05 8.79
N SER A 11 3.05 -9.74 8.94
CA SER A 11 3.81 -8.91 9.88
C SER A 11 2.94 -8.48 11.07
N VAL A 12 3.57 -8.30 12.22
CA VAL A 12 2.89 -7.93 13.47
C VAL A 12 3.51 -6.67 14.06
N ASN A 13 2.68 -5.73 14.48
CA ASN A 13 3.11 -4.68 15.37
C ASN A 13 2.95 -5.17 16.81
N SER A 14 4.07 -5.36 17.50
CA SER A 14 4.12 -5.94 18.85
C SER A 14 3.97 -4.90 19.97
N LEU A 15 3.90 -3.61 19.64
CA LEU A 15 3.74 -2.57 20.66
C LEU A 15 2.40 -2.71 21.38
N GLN A 16 2.43 -2.43 22.69
CA GLN A 16 1.20 -2.25 23.44
C GLN A 16 0.43 -1.02 22.93
N ALA A 17 -0.88 -0.99 23.14
CA ALA A 17 -1.72 0.07 22.58
C ALA A 17 -1.30 1.48 23.04
N ASP A 18 -0.86 1.64 24.29
CA ASP A 18 -0.41 2.92 24.82
C ASP A 18 0.97 3.32 24.23
N GLU A 19 1.91 2.40 24.14
CA GLU A 19 3.21 2.62 23.48
C GLU A 19 3.04 3.00 21.99
N TRP A 20 2.12 2.35 21.31
CA TRP A 20 1.77 2.69 19.93
C TRP A 20 1.19 4.11 19.85
N MET A 21 0.31 4.48 20.81
CA MET A 21 -0.30 5.80 20.83
C MET A 21 0.72 6.90 21.14
N GLU A 22 1.68 6.63 21.99
CA GLU A 22 2.76 7.56 22.34
C GLU A 22 3.82 7.74 21.24
N SER A 23 3.85 6.83 20.27
CA SER A 23 4.78 6.86 19.13
C SER A 23 4.06 7.13 17.80
N TYR A 24 3.58 6.09 17.16
CA TYR A 24 2.87 6.19 15.87
C TYR A 24 1.60 7.05 15.97
N GLY A 25 0.83 6.89 17.06
CA GLY A 25 -0.41 7.62 17.29
C GLY A 25 -0.24 9.13 17.28
N GLN A 26 0.90 9.66 17.78
CA GLN A 26 1.20 11.09 17.73
C GLN A 26 1.41 11.57 16.29
N ILE A 27 2.07 10.76 15.46
CA ILE A 27 2.27 11.09 14.04
C ILE A 27 0.92 11.14 13.32
N TYR A 28 0.07 10.13 13.53
CA TYR A 28 -1.27 10.10 12.96
C TYR A 28 -2.09 11.32 13.39
N ARG A 29 -2.12 11.65 14.69
CA ARG A 29 -2.84 12.84 15.20
C ARG A 29 -2.36 14.11 14.53
N SER A 30 -1.05 14.33 14.49
CA SER A 30 -0.48 15.53 13.88
C SER A 30 -0.85 15.66 12.39
N LEU A 31 -0.81 14.56 11.64
CA LEU A 31 -1.18 14.54 10.23
C LEU A 31 -2.70 14.76 10.04
N ILE A 32 -3.53 14.14 10.87
CA ILE A 32 -4.99 14.29 10.83
C ILE A 32 -5.40 15.73 11.18
N GLU A 33 -4.83 16.31 12.23
CA GLU A 33 -5.02 17.72 12.58
C GLU A 33 -4.53 18.66 11.47
N GLY A 34 -3.47 18.26 10.75
CA GLY A 34 -2.98 18.94 9.57
C GLY A 34 -3.84 18.79 8.32
N GLY A 35 -4.92 17.98 8.39
CA GLY A 35 -5.92 17.84 7.33
C GLY A 35 -5.53 16.92 6.19
N ILE A 36 -4.79 15.82 6.46
CA ILE A 36 -4.48 14.82 5.41
C ILE A 36 -5.78 14.28 4.79
N PRO A 37 -5.86 14.19 3.46
CA PRO A 37 -7.09 13.75 2.79
C PRO A 37 -7.26 12.24 2.74
N ALA A 38 -6.18 11.48 2.83
CA ALA A 38 -6.21 10.02 2.69
C ALA A 38 -5.14 9.33 3.55
N VAL A 39 -5.43 8.10 3.97
CA VAL A 39 -4.50 7.21 4.69
C VAL A 39 -4.45 5.86 4.00
N MET A 40 -3.24 5.39 3.70
CA MET A 40 -3.00 4.02 3.25
C MET A 40 -2.88 3.10 4.45
N ILE A 41 -3.66 2.04 4.46
CA ILE A 41 -3.73 1.06 5.56
C ILE A 41 -2.89 -0.16 5.21
N ALA A 42 -1.86 -0.41 5.99
CA ALA A 42 -0.95 -1.54 5.80
C ALA A 42 -1.59 -2.90 6.16
N HIS A 43 -1.02 -3.98 5.63
CA HIS A 43 -1.42 -5.35 5.92
C HIS A 43 -0.69 -5.91 7.15
N ILE A 44 -0.75 -5.16 8.25
CA ILE A 44 -0.04 -5.45 9.49
C ILE A 44 -1.03 -5.74 10.60
N LEU A 45 -0.82 -6.83 11.34
CA LEU A 45 -1.60 -7.16 12.52
C LEU A 45 -1.23 -6.24 13.70
N GLN A 46 -2.22 -5.80 14.45
CA GLN A 46 -2.05 -5.02 15.68
C GLN A 46 -2.83 -5.63 16.85
N PRO A 47 -2.43 -6.80 17.36
CA PRO A 47 -3.20 -7.56 18.33
C PRO A 47 -3.49 -6.79 19.62
N ALA A 48 -2.57 -5.95 20.08
CA ALA A 48 -2.76 -5.19 21.32
C ALA A 48 -3.90 -4.17 21.20
N TRP A 49 -4.05 -3.52 20.04
CA TRP A 49 -5.15 -2.61 19.78
C TRP A 49 -6.48 -3.34 19.60
N GLU A 50 -6.50 -4.45 18.84
CA GLU A 50 -7.73 -5.23 18.64
C GLU A 50 -8.25 -5.77 19.97
N ARG A 51 -7.37 -6.30 20.83
CA ARG A 51 -7.76 -6.77 22.18
C ARG A 51 -8.14 -5.65 23.15
N ARG A 52 -7.63 -4.45 22.95
CA ARG A 52 -8.06 -3.28 23.72
C ARG A 52 -9.49 -2.87 23.37
N LEU A 53 -9.85 -2.95 22.09
CA LEU A 53 -11.18 -2.58 21.58
C LEU A 53 -12.20 -3.72 21.77
N ASP A 54 -11.76 -4.96 21.67
CA ASP A 54 -12.54 -6.17 21.96
C ASP A 54 -11.70 -7.13 22.84
N PRO A 55 -11.82 -7.04 24.18
CA PRO A 55 -11.07 -7.92 25.08
C PRO A 55 -11.38 -9.42 24.92
N GLY A 56 -12.48 -9.77 24.28
CA GLY A 56 -12.91 -11.15 24.03
C GLY A 56 -12.45 -11.70 22.68
N ILE A 57 -11.73 -10.93 21.87
CA ILE A 57 -11.31 -11.39 20.53
C ILE A 57 -10.32 -12.56 20.63
N SER A 58 -10.62 -13.64 19.93
CA SER A 58 -9.72 -14.80 19.81
C SER A 58 -8.65 -14.57 18.71
N ASP A 59 -7.54 -15.27 18.82
CA ASP A 59 -6.38 -15.09 17.92
C ASP A 59 -6.71 -15.38 16.45
N ASP A 60 -7.60 -16.33 16.20
CA ASP A 60 -8.08 -16.68 14.86
C ASP A 60 -8.95 -15.59 14.20
N ARG A 61 -9.45 -14.66 15.00
CA ARG A 61 -10.24 -13.50 14.55
C ARG A 61 -9.42 -12.23 14.35
N LEU A 62 -8.15 -12.20 14.77
CA LEU A 62 -7.27 -11.08 14.49
C LEU A 62 -7.06 -10.93 12.98
N ARG A 63 -7.09 -9.69 12.49
CA ARG A 63 -6.97 -9.38 11.06
C ARG A 63 -5.89 -8.32 10.82
N PRO A 64 -5.24 -8.34 9.66
CA PRO A 64 -4.44 -7.19 9.22
C PRO A 64 -5.26 -5.90 9.27
N ALA A 65 -4.63 -4.78 9.59
CA ALA A 65 -5.32 -3.51 9.78
C ALA A 65 -6.23 -3.14 8.61
N SER A 66 -5.83 -3.46 7.38
CA SER A 66 -6.63 -3.25 6.16
C SER A 66 -7.93 -4.06 6.07
N SER A 67 -8.12 -5.06 6.91
CA SER A 67 -9.35 -5.88 6.99
C SER A 67 -9.93 -5.97 8.40
N SER A 68 -9.41 -5.17 9.34
CA SER A 68 -9.89 -5.10 10.71
C SER A 68 -10.82 -3.91 10.93
N LYS A 69 -12.11 -4.20 11.13
CA LYS A 69 -13.09 -3.17 11.47
C LYS A 69 -12.77 -2.48 12.80
N LEU A 70 -12.23 -3.21 13.77
CA LEU A 70 -11.79 -2.63 15.04
C LEU A 70 -10.72 -1.57 14.85
N LEU A 71 -9.73 -1.83 13.99
CA LEU A 71 -8.65 -0.87 13.77
C LEU A 71 -9.08 0.30 12.89
N ILE A 72 -9.94 0.09 11.90
CA ILE A 72 -10.39 1.18 11.02
C ILE A 72 -11.44 2.03 11.72
N ASP A 73 -12.51 1.45 12.23
CA ASP A 73 -13.55 2.22 12.91
C ASP A 73 -13.07 2.64 14.31
N GLY A 74 -12.70 1.70 15.17
CA GLY A 74 -12.44 2.00 16.59
C GLY A 74 -11.14 2.80 16.82
N LEU A 75 -10.04 2.47 16.12
CA LEU A 75 -8.80 3.24 16.29
C LEU A 75 -8.76 4.46 15.35
N LEU A 76 -8.88 4.26 14.04
CA LEU A 76 -8.64 5.35 13.09
C LEU A 76 -9.79 6.37 13.07
N ARG A 77 -11.06 5.90 13.03
CA ARG A 77 -12.22 6.80 12.96
C ARG A 77 -12.60 7.37 14.34
N ASP A 78 -12.81 6.51 15.35
CA ASP A 78 -13.34 6.92 16.64
C ASP A 78 -12.28 7.51 17.56
N THR A 79 -11.09 6.90 17.65
CA THR A 79 -10.02 7.33 18.58
C THR A 79 -9.17 8.46 18.00
N LEU A 80 -8.82 8.37 16.71
CA LEU A 80 -7.97 9.36 16.04
C LEU A 80 -8.77 10.40 15.25
N HIS A 81 -10.10 10.23 15.11
CA HIS A 81 -11.02 11.15 14.44
C HIS A 81 -10.71 11.41 12.96
N PHE A 82 -10.12 10.44 12.26
CA PHE A 82 -9.86 10.56 10.84
C PHE A 82 -11.14 10.35 10.03
N ASN A 83 -11.53 11.36 9.25
CA ASN A 83 -12.74 11.30 8.40
C ASN A 83 -12.43 11.30 6.88
N GLY A 84 -11.17 11.20 6.49
CA GLY A 84 -10.77 11.15 5.08
C GLY A 84 -10.89 9.77 4.42
N LEU A 85 -10.35 9.67 3.22
CA LEU A 85 -10.33 8.46 2.40
C LEU A 85 -9.38 7.42 2.98
N THR A 86 -9.81 6.18 3.05
CA THR A 86 -8.97 5.03 3.37
C THR A 86 -8.70 4.18 2.13
N ILE A 87 -7.45 3.81 1.93
CA ILE A 87 -7.00 2.96 0.82
C ILE A 87 -6.17 1.80 1.37
N THR A 88 -6.26 0.61 0.79
CA THR A 88 -5.37 -0.50 1.17
C THR A 88 -3.93 -0.24 0.70
N ASP A 89 -2.98 -0.93 1.28
CA ASP A 89 -1.73 -1.27 0.62
C ASP A 89 -2.01 -2.29 -0.50
N ALA A 90 -1.00 -2.70 -1.26
CA ALA A 90 -1.15 -3.57 -2.43
C ALA A 90 -1.75 -4.94 -2.08
N THR A 91 -2.94 -5.27 -2.61
CA THR A 91 -3.64 -6.51 -2.26
C THR A 91 -3.03 -7.81 -2.79
N PRO A 92 -2.09 -7.84 -3.75
CA PRO A 92 -1.33 -9.05 -4.05
C PRO A 92 -0.36 -9.50 -2.95
N MET A 93 -0.06 -8.65 -1.95
CA MET A 93 0.88 -8.97 -0.87
C MET A 93 0.42 -10.16 -0.03
N ILE A 94 1.38 -10.98 0.42
CA ILE A 94 1.09 -12.16 1.26
C ILE A 94 0.50 -11.77 2.61
N GLY A 95 0.96 -10.67 3.22
CA GLY A 95 0.41 -10.15 4.46
C GLY A 95 -1.09 -9.88 4.42
N TYR A 96 -1.64 -9.59 3.24
CA TYR A 96 -3.07 -9.48 3.01
C TYR A 96 -3.72 -10.85 2.78
N ASN A 97 -3.25 -11.59 1.77
CA ASN A 97 -3.90 -12.82 1.29
C ASN A 97 -3.79 -14.01 2.26
N ALA A 98 -2.92 -13.95 3.26
CA ALA A 98 -2.80 -15.01 4.27
C ALA A 98 -3.93 -14.99 5.31
N ALA A 99 -4.75 -13.93 5.35
CA ALA A 99 -5.77 -13.78 6.39
C ALA A 99 -7.05 -14.59 6.11
N LEU A 100 -7.51 -14.62 4.87
CA LEU A 100 -8.76 -15.26 4.42
C LEU A 100 -8.66 -15.59 2.92
N PRO A 101 -9.51 -16.48 2.38
CA PRO A 101 -9.72 -16.62 0.96
C PRO A 101 -10.11 -15.27 0.33
N ARG A 102 -9.61 -14.98 -0.88
CA ARG A 102 -9.76 -13.66 -1.50
C ARG A 102 -11.22 -13.26 -1.72
N GLU A 103 -12.08 -14.22 -2.04
CA GLU A 103 -13.52 -14.03 -2.21
C GLU A 103 -14.22 -13.52 -0.94
N GLU A 104 -13.72 -13.90 0.25
CA GLU A 104 -14.19 -13.41 1.54
C GLU A 104 -13.46 -12.15 1.98
N LEU A 105 -12.16 -12.07 1.66
CA LEU A 105 -11.27 -11.02 2.15
C LEU A 105 -11.61 -9.65 1.56
N LEU A 106 -11.92 -9.58 0.26
CA LEU A 106 -12.25 -8.30 -0.40
C LEU A 106 -13.53 -7.67 0.16
N PRO A 107 -14.66 -8.38 0.29
CA PRO A 107 -15.84 -7.82 0.95
C PRO A 107 -15.59 -7.47 2.42
N THR A 108 -14.84 -8.30 3.15
CA THR A 108 -14.44 -8.03 4.54
C THR A 108 -13.65 -6.74 4.64
N THR A 109 -12.74 -6.48 3.73
CA THR A 109 -11.92 -5.27 3.68
C THR A 109 -12.80 -4.02 3.49
N ILE A 110 -13.75 -4.06 2.57
CA ILE A 110 -14.68 -2.94 2.35
C ILE A 110 -15.58 -2.76 3.58
N ASN A 111 -16.11 -3.85 4.15
CA ASN A 111 -16.92 -3.83 5.37
C ASN A 111 -16.15 -3.32 6.60
N ALA A 112 -14.83 -3.54 6.64
CA ALA A 112 -13.98 -3.02 7.70
C ALA A 112 -13.82 -1.49 7.65
N GLY A 113 -14.19 -0.85 6.55
CA GLY A 113 -14.15 0.61 6.42
C GLY A 113 -13.16 1.14 5.38
N ILE A 114 -12.57 0.27 4.56
CA ILE A 114 -11.74 0.68 3.42
C ILE A 114 -12.63 1.21 2.29
N ASP A 115 -12.23 2.35 1.75
CA ASP A 115 -12.97 3.01 0.67
C ASP A 115 -12.42 2.66 -0.73
N MET A 116 -11.11 2.43 -0.84
CA MET A 116 -10.44 2.05 -2.11
C MET A 116 -9.51 0.86 -1.93
N ILE A 117 -9.55 -0.06 -2.88
CA ILE A 117 -8.63 -1.19 -2.97
C ILE A 117 -7.51 -0.84 -3.93
N LEU A 118 -6.26 -0.95 -3.47
CA LEU A 118 -5.09 -0.70 -4.28
C LEU A 118 -4.56 -2.00 -4.87
N PHE A 119 -4.39 -2.00 -6.18
CA PHE A 119 -4.05 -3.10 -7.06
C PHE A 119 -4.98 -4.32 -6.95
N ASN A 120 -5.53 -4.67 -8.08
CA ASN A 120 -6.23 -5.93 -8.26
C ASN A 120 -5.20 -7.04 -8.52
N LYS A 121 -5.50 -8.25 -8.08
CA LYS A 121 -4.78 -9.44 -8.51
C LYS A 121 -5.28 -9.89 -9.89
N ASN A 122 -6.58 -10.00 -10.00
CA ASN A 122 -7.31 -10.21 -11.25
C ASN A 122 -8.58 -9.35 -11.18
N ILE A 123 -8.72 -8.40 -12.09
CA ILE A 123 -9.81 -7.41 -12.01
C ILE A 123 -11.19 -8.04 -12.17
N ASP A 124 -11.32 -9.03 -13.04
CA ASP A 124 -12.62 -9.67 -13.32
C ASP A 124 -13.06 -10.53 -12.13
N GLU A 125 -12.13 -11.28 -11.53
CA GLU A 125 -12.40 -12.07 -10.33
C GLU A 125 -12.72 -11.17 -9.14
N ASP A 126 -11.88 -10.18 -8.85
CA ASP A 126 -12.07 -9.26 -7.73
C ASP A 126 -13.41 -8.51 -7.84
N TYR A 127 -13.77 -8.08 -9.05
CA TYR A 127 -15.05 -7.45 -9.30
C TYR A 127 -16.22 -8.42 -9.09
N SER A 128 -16.07 -9.68 -9.52
CA SER A 128 -17.10 -10.71 -9.33
C SER A 128 -17.34 -11.01 -7.85
N PHE A 129 -16.29 -11.09 -7.04
CA PHE A 129 -16.40 -11.33 -5.58
C PHE A 129 -17.13 -10.19 -4.87
N ILE A 130 -16.78 -8.94 -5.19
CA ILE A 130 -17.46 -7.77 -4.61
C ILE A 130 -18.92 -7.71 -5.03
N ARG A 131 -19.21 -7.96 -6.31
CA ARG A 131 -20.57 -7.98 -6.82
C ARG A 131 -21.41 -9.07 -6.16
N GLN A 132 -20.87 -10.29 -6.04
CA GLN A 132 -21.56 -11.39 -5.37
C GLN A 132 -21.87 -11.05 -3.91
N ALA A 133 -20.94 -10.45 -3.19
CA ALA A 133 -21.12 -10.04 -1.80
C ALA A 133 -22.19 -8.95 -1.64
N ILE A 134 -22.40 -8.09 -2.63
CA ILE A 134 -23.50 -7.13 -2.65
C ILE A 134 -24.83 -7.87 -2.91
N GLU A 135 -24.86 -8.79 -3.87
CA GLU A 135 -26.06 -9.54 -4.25
C GLU A 135 -26.57 -10.45 -3.10
N ASP A 136 -25.69 -11.06 -2.34
CA ASP A 136 -26.04 -11.90 -1.20
C ASP A 136 -26.19 -11.14 0.14
N GLY A 137 -25.90 -9.84 0.14
CA GLY A 137 -26.05 -8.94 1.29
C GLY A 137 -24.92 -9.02 2.33
N THR A 138 -23.84 -9.76 2.08
CA THR A 138 -22.66 -9.79 2.96
C THR A 138 -21.88 -8.48 2.90
N LEU A 139 -21.96 -7.73 1.78
CA LEU A 139 -21.49 -6.36 1.66
C LEU A 139 -22.70 -5.41 1.47
N PRO A 140 -23.12 -4.68 2.51
CA PRO A 140 -24.25 -3.76 2.41
C PRO A 140 -24.00 -2.63 1.40
N MET A 141 -24.98 -2.34 0.57
CA MET A 141 -24.93 -1.23 -0.40
C MET A 141 -24.70 0.13 0.28
N GLU A 142 -25.15 0.30 1.52
CA GLU A 142 -24.88 1.48 2.33
C GLU A 142 -23.38 1.72 2.50
N ARG A 143 -22.62 0.67 2.85
CA ARG A 143 -21.16 0.75 2.99
C ARG A 143 -20.46 1.09 1.66
N VAL A 144 -20.95 0.54 0.56
CA VAL A 144 -20.46 0.87 -0.79
C VAL A 144 -20.73 2.36 -1.10
N ASN A 145 -21.91 2.85 -0.80
CA ASN A 145 -22.27 4.25 -1.01
C ASN A 145 -21.42 5.21 -0.16
N GLU A 146 -21.10 4.85 1.08
CA GLU A 146 -20.16 5.60 1.91
C GLU A 146 -18.76 5.70 1.27
N ALA A 147 -18.23 4.57 0.79
CA ALA A 147 -16.94 4.54 0.11
C ALA A 147 -16.93 5.43 -1.13
N VAL A 148 -17.93 5.28 -1.98
CA VAL A 148 -18.09 6.09 -3.20
C VAL A 148 -18.21 7.56 -2.86
N THR A 149 -18.95 7.91 -1.81
CA THR A 149 -19.09 9.30 -1.35
C THR A 149 -17.74 9.91 -0.96
N ARG A 150 -16.92 9.21 -0.17
CA ARG A 150 -15.58 9.69 0.19
C ARG A 150 -14.64 9.79 -1.02
N ILE A 151 -14.72 8.83 -1.93
CA ILE A 151 -13.94 8.87 -3.19
C ILE A 151 -14.30 10.09 -4.02
N LEU A 152 -15.60 10.33 -4.24
CA LEU A 152 -16.07 11.47 -5.04
C LEU A 152 -15.78 12.80 -4.35
N ALA A 153 -15.97 12.90 -3.04
CA ALA A 153 -15.62 14.08 -2.27
C ALA A 153 -14.14 14.43 -2.36
N THR A 154 -13.25 13.41 -2.25
CA THR A 154 -11.82 13.60 -2.38
C THR A 154 -11.43 14.06 -3.79
N LYS A 155 -12.00 13.45 -4.83
CA LYS A 155 -11.79 13.85 -6.22
C LYS A 155 -12.27 15.30 -6.48
N LEU A 156 -13.42 15.66 -5.92
CA LEU A 156 -13.95 17.01 -6.05
C LEU A 156 -13.05 18.04 -5.36
N ALA A 157 -12.61 17.76 -4.14
CA ALA A 157 -11.74 18.65 -3.37
C ALA A 157 -10.39 18.89 -4.08
N GLN A 158 -9.91 17.91 -4.82
CA GLN A 158 -8.67 18.02 -5.62
C GLN A 158 -8.89 18.56 -7.03
N ASN A 159 -10.12 18.93 -7.39
CA ASN A 159 -10.51 19.38 -8.73
C ASN A 159 -10.20 18.39 -9.87
N VAL A 160 -10.04 17.10 -9.57
CA VAL A 160 -9.80 16.07 -10.60
C VAL A 160 -11.07 15.60 -11.30
N MET A 161 -12.22 16.12 -10.90
CA MET A 161 -13.50 15.94 -11.61
C MET A 161 -13.63 16.87 -12.82
N ASP A 162 -12.72 17.81 -12.97
CA ASP A 162 -12.67 18.74 -14.10
C ASP A 162 -12.28 17.98 -15.40
N THR A 163 -12.55 18.59 -16.55
CA THR A 163 -12.18 17.97 -17.81
C THR A 163 -10.66 17.85 -17.93
N ARG A 164 -10.17 16.82 -18.63
CA ARG A 164 -8.74 16.63 -18.88
C ARG A 164 -8.07 17.88 -19.45
N GLU A 165 -8.79 18.60 -20.31
CA GLU A 165 -8.31 19.84 -20.91
C GLU A 165 -8.08 20.94 -19.88
N ASN A 166 -8.98 21.09 -18.91
CA ASN A 166 -8.85 22.07 -17.83
C ASN A 166 -7.75 21.71 -16.84
N LEU A 167 -7.56 20.44 -16.55
CA LEU A 167 -6.45 19.95 -15.72
C LEU A 167 -5.10 20.27 -16.37
N LEU A 168 -4.97 20.06 -17.66
CA LEU A 168 -3.74 20.37 -18.39
C LEU A 168 -3.44 21.88 -18.45
N LYS A 169 -4.49 22.73 -18.55
CA LYS A 169 -4.34 24.19 -18.50
C LYS A 169 -3.86 24.72 -17.14
N LYS A 170 -4.14 23.98 -16.06
CA LYS A 170 -3.70 24.31 -14.68
C LYS A 170 -2.27 23.84 -14.39
N ALA A 171 -1.65 23.06 -15.28
CA ALA A 171 -0.26 22.66 -15.11
C ALA A 171 0.65 23.90 -15.15
N PRO A 172 1.62 24.02 -14.24
CA PRO A 172 2.54 25.15 -14.23
C PRO A 172 3.31 25.20 -15.56
N GLU A 173 3.33 26.36 -16.19
CA GLU A 173 4.00 26.56 -17.49
C GLU A 173 5.51 26.23 -17.46
N LYS A 174 6.12 26.32 -16.29
CA LYS A 174 7.52 25.97 -16.08
C LYS A 174 7.69 25.24 -14.74
N ILE A 175 7.82 23.94 -14.80
CA ILE A 175 8.34 23.16 -13.66
C ILE A 175 9.86 23.26 -13.73
N ASN A 176 10.46 24.09 -12.86
CA ASN A 176 11.91 24.08 -12.69
C ASN A 176 12.32 22.86 -11.88
N LEU A 177 12.54 21.76 -12.56
CA LEU A 177 12.88 20.48 -11.96
C LEU A 177 14.34 20.40 -11.47
N LYS A 178 15.15 21.45 -11.67
CA LYS A 178 16.62 21.42 -11.39
C LYS A 178 17.25 20.10 -11.88
N ARG A 179 16.88 19.69 -13.08
CA ARG A 179 17.18 18.37 -13.63
C ARG A 179 18.66 18.05 -13.58
N GLU A 180 19.51 18.98 -14.01
CA GLU A 180 20.98 18.83 -14.00
C GLU A 180 21.49 18.53 -12.57
N ALA A 181 21.08 19.29 -11.57
CA ALA A 181 21.50 19.09 -10.19
C ALA A 181 21.01 17.74 -9.63
N HIS A 182 19.84 17.26 -10.06
CA HIS A 182 19.33 15.95 -9.65
C HIS A 182 20.09 14.82 -10.35
N GLU A 183 20.40 14.95 -11.63
CA GLU A 183 21.21 13.99 -12.40
C GLU A 183 22.63 13.89 -11.83
N GLU A 184 23.28 15.02 -11.54
CA GLU A 184 24.58 15.04 -10.86
C GLU A 184 24.54 14.37 -9.48
N CYS A 185 23.47 14.61 -8.72
CA CYS A 185 23.29 13.98 -7.42
C CYS A 185 23.11 12.46 -7.55
N ALA A 186 22.27 12.01 -8.46
CA ALA A 186 22.03 10.59 -8.74
C ALA A 186 23.31 9.88 -9.19
N ASP A 187 24.05 10.48 -10.12
CA ASP A 187 25.33 9.97 -10.62
C ASP A 187 26.39 9.86 -9.50
N ARG A 188 26.48 10.86 -8.66
CA ARG A 188 27.38 10.86 -7.50
C ARG A 188 27.01 9.75 -6.50
N ILE A 189 25.71 9.54 -6.24
CA ILE A 189 25.24 8.48 -5.36
C ILE A 189 25.54 7.11 -5.97
N ALA A 190 25.22 6.92 -7.25
CA ALA A 190 25.46 5.68 -7.95
C ALA A 190 26.96 5.31 -7.95
N LYS A 191 27.86 6.25 -8.26
CA LYS A 191 29.29 6.02 -8.21
C LYS A 191 29.82 5.65 -6.82
N LYS A 192 29.22 6.16 -5.76
CA LYS A 192 29.58 5.82 -4.37
C LYS A 192 28.98 4.51 -3.88
N ALA A 193 27.83 4.14 -4.40
CA ALA A 193 27.11 2.93 -3.98
C ALA A 193 27.68 1.65 -4.59
N VAL A 194 28.32 1.73 -5.77
CA VAL A 194 28.93 0.57 -6.43
C VAL A 194 30.06 0.03 -5.56
N THR A 195 29.88 -1.20 -5.09
CA THR A 195 30.85 -1.89 -4.24
C THR A 195 31.32 -3.16 -4.92
N LEU A 196 32.62 -3.27 -5.18
CA LEU A 196 33.21 -4.49 -5.69
C LEU A 196 33.36 -5.52 -4.54
N VAL A 197 32.40 -6.43 -4.46
CA VAL A 197 32.40 -7.48 -3.42
C VAL A 197 33.43 -8.56 -3.72
N LYS A 198 33.62 -8.90 -4.99
CA LYS A 198 34.56 -9.93 -5.44
C LYS A 198 34.93 -9.73 -6.90
N ASP A 199 36.22 -9.76 -7.19
CA ASP A 199 36.78 -9.90 -8.54
C ASP A 199 37.70 -11.11 -8.55
N ARG A 200 37.41 -12.07 -9.40
CA ARG A 200 38.30 -13.24 -9.62
C ARG A 200 39.07 -13.01 -10.89
N ASP A 201 40.37 -13.24 -10.82
CA ASP A 201 41.27 -13.24 -11.96
C ASP A 201 41.34 -11.90 -12.75
N GLY A 202 40.99 -10.77 -12.10
CA GLY A 202 41.05 -9.47 -12.74
C GLY A 202 40.14 -9.35 -13.97
N LEU A 203 38.92 -9.91 -13.89
CA LEU A 203 37.96 -9.87 -14.99
C LEU A 203 37.48 -8.44 -15.30
N LEU A 204 37.45 -7.59 -14.30
CA LEU A 204 37.05 -6.20 -14.46
C LEU A 204 38.22 -5.30 -14.90
N PRO A 205 37.96 -4.24 -15.68
CA PRO A 205 36.67 -3.91 -16.30
C PRO A 205 36.34 -4.82 -17.49
N VAL A 206 35.07 -5.09 -17.69
CA VAL A 206 34.56 -5.75 -18.90
C VAL A 206 34.49 -4.72 -20.02
N THR A 207 35.33 -4.86 -21.04
CA THR A 207 35.33 -3.97 -22.21
C THR A 207 35.14 -4.77 -23.49
N PRO A 208 34.64 -4.18 -24.58
CA PRO A 208 34.47 -4.84 -25.87
C PRO A 208 35.79 -5.41 -26.44
N GLU A 209 36.91 -4.73 -26.19
CA GLU A 209 38.22 -5.12 -26.66
C GLU A 209 38.71 -6.39 -25.94
N LYS A 210 38.47 -6.45 -24.62
CA LYS A 210 38.89 -7.59 -23.79
C LYS A 210 37.94 -8.77 -23.92
N TYR A 211 36.64 -8.48 -24.07
CA TYR A 211 35.55 -9.47 -24.15
C TYR A 211 34.62 -9.16 -25.31
N PRO A 212 34.97 -9.52 -26.56
CA PRO A 212 34.17 -9.17 -27.74
C PRO A 212 32.83 -9.91 -27.84
N ARG A 213 32.60 -10.89 -26.98
CA ARG A 213 31.34 -11.64 -26.91
C ARG A 213 30.92 -11.80 -25.47
N ILE A 214 29.73 -11.25 -25.16
CA ILE A 214 29.11 -11.35 -23.85
C ILE A 214 27.80 -12.13 -23.99
N ARG A 215 27.57 -13.09 -23.10
CA ARG A 215 26.27 -13.75 -22.97
C ARG A 215 25.63 -13.33 -21.67
N LEU A 216 24.47 -12.67 -21.77
CA LEU A 216 23.66 -12.29 -20.64
C LEU A 216 22.63 -13.40 -20.35
N TYR A 217 22.60 -13.87 -19.11
CA TYR A 217 21.54 -14.73 -18.60
C TYR A 217 20.69 -13.91 -17.65
N VAL A 218 19.41 -13.78 -17.96
CA VAL A 218 18.43 -13.15 -17.07
C VAL A 218 17.65 -14.27 -16.42
N LEU A 219 17.75 -14.36 -15.09
CA LEU A 219 16.96 -15.28 -14.28
C LEU A 219 15.87 -14.44 -13.62
N GLY A 220 14.64 -14.70 -13.94
CA GLY A 220 13.47 -13.98 -13.44
C GLY A 220 12.26 -14.89 -13.39
N ASP A 221 11.21 -14.42 -12.75
CA ASP A 221 9.93 -15.10 -12.72
C ASP A 221 9.29 -15.17 -14.11
N SER A 222 8.55 -16.26 -14.34
CA SER A 222 7.72 -16.39 -15.53
C SER A 222 6.63 -15.31 -15.53
N ASP A 223 6.12 -14.98 -16.69
CA ASP A 223 5.09 -13.95 -16.91
C ASP A 223 3.81 -14.10 -16.07
N ASP A 224 3.58 -15.26 -15.46
CA ASP A 224 2.40 -15.60 -14.66
C ASP A 224 2.60 -15.49 -13.13
N GLY A 225 3.75 -15.10 -12.66
CA GLY A 225 4.10 -15.11 -11.24
C GLY A 225 4.32 -13.73 -10.63
N GLY A 226 3.27 -13.05 -10.18
CA GLY A 226 3.40 -12.02 -9.16
C GLY A 226 4.08 -10.75 -9.61
N PHE A 227 4.96 -10.13 -9.09
CA PHE A 227 5.52 -8.82 -9.37
C PHE A 227 6.18 -8.73 -10.73
N LYS A 228 5.52 -8.10 -11.71
CA LYS A 228 6.24 -7.45 -12.80
C LYS A 228 6.89 -6.18 -12.24
N GLU A 229 8.06 -6.27 -11.70
CA GLU A 229 8.91 -5.09 -11.64
C GLU A 229 9.20 -4.68 -13.09
N GLY A 230 8.72 -3.50 -13.44
CA GLY A 230 9.01 -2.90 -14.74
C GLY A 230 10.50 -2.60 -14.85
N GLY A 231 11.27 -3.60 -15.21
CA GLY A 231 12.65 -3.45 -15.67
C GLY A 231 12.64 -3.26 -17.17
N HIS A 232 12.82 -2.05 -17.63
CA HIS A 232 13.32 -1.72 -18.97
C HIS A 232 14.81 -1.43 -18.91
#